data_d0f40b9ceaaf1728f1ecb316972e74d9
#
_entry.id   d0f40b9ceaaf1728f1ecb316972e74d9
#
_cell.length_a   1.000
_cell.length_b   1.000
_cell.length_c   1.000
_cell.angle_alpha   90.00
_cell.angle_beta   90.00
_cell.angle_gamma   90.00
#
_symmetry.space_group_name_H-M   'P 1'
#
loop_
_entity.id
_entity.type
_entity.pdbx_description
1 polymer ?
#
loop_
_entity_poly.entity_id
_entity_poly.type
_entity_poly.pdbx_seq_one_letter_code
_entity_poly.pdbx_strand_id
1 'polypeptide(L)'
;MTSDRSIQFFEKQFEEHVRTGACELNPFELVAIPYLKGRVLDYGCGMGNLAFAAAERGCDVLALDASPAAITHIQQRAAVAALPVHGVVADLRDYELNEDFDAVVCIGLLMFFDCPTAFRALSSLQARVREGGVAVVNVLVEGTTYLEMFDAKSHCLFSRSEMESRFAGWSVLHSEFSDFEAPADTKKVFATLIARKPGALHEAAV
;
A
#
# COMPACT_ATOMS: atom_id res chain seq x y z
N MET A 1 18.63 -18.67 -3.32
CA MET A 1 17.72 -17.53 -3.34
C MET A 1 16.59 -17.89 -4.28
N THR A 2 15.46 -18.35 -3.77
CA THR A 2 14.26 -18.60 -4.58
C THR A 2 13.69 -17.24 -4.92
N SER A 3 13.81 -16.87 -6.20
CA SER A 3 13.19 -15.66 -6.74
C SER A 3 11.67 -15.75 -6.51
N ASP A 4 11.16 -14.84 -5.72
CA ASP A 4 9.73 -14.74 -5.41
C ASP A 4 8.97 -14.47 -6.71
N ARG A 5 7.99 -15.29 -7.04
CA ARG A 5 7.24 -15.22 -8.30
C ARG A 5 6.51 -13.90 -8.45
N SER A 6 6.08 -13.32 -7.34
CA SER A 6 5.42 -12.01 -7.31
C SER A 6 6.39 -10.88 -7.67
N ILE A 7 7.63 -10.91 -7.18
CA ILE A 7 8.65 -9.91 -7.53
C ILE A 7 8.93 -9.95 -9.04
N GLN A 8 9.11 -11.15 -9.63
CA GLN A 8 9.32 -11.29 -11.08
C GLN A 8 8.13 -10.81 -11.92
N PHE A 9 6.90 -11.03 -11.42
CA PHE A 9 5.69 -10.56 -12.09
C PHE A 9 5.66 -9.03 -12.13
N PHE A 10 5.97 -8.37 -11.03
CA PHE A 10 6.00 -6.92 -10.96
C PHE A 10 7.19 -6.30 -11.71
N GLU A 11 8.38 -6.91 -11.68
CA GLU A 11 9.52 -6.42 -12.46
C GLU A 11 9.20 -6.30 -13.95
N LYS A 12 8.51 -7.29 -14.54
CA LYS A 12 8.06 -7.22 -15.93
C LYS A 12 7.06 -6.07 -16.17
N GLN A 13 6.13 -5.86 -15.25
CA GLN A 13 5.18 -4.74 -15.34
C GLN A 13 5.91 -3.40 -15.21
N PHE A 14 6.90 -3.30 -14.33
CA PHE A 14 7.69 -2.09 -14.16
C PHE A 14 8.52 -1.75 -15.40
N GLU A 15 9.17 -2.73 -16.01
CA GLU A 15 9.89 -2.52 -17.28
C GLU A 15 8.96 -2.01 -18.40
N GLU A 16 7.74 -2.52 -18.46
CA GLU A 16 6.74 -2.08 -19.44
C GLU A 16 6.23 -0.66 -19.13
N HIS A 17 5.94 -0.34 -17.87
CA HIS A 17 5.53 1.00 -17.45
C HIS A 17 6.63 2.05 -17.68
N VAL A 18 7.89 1.73 -17.39
CA VAL A 18 9.02 2.62 -17.71
C VAL A 18 9.10 2.88 -19.20
N ARG A 19 8.91 1.85 -20.05
CA ARG A 19 8.96 1.95 -21.50
C ARG A 19 7.81 2.77 -22.08
N THR A 20 6.62 2.70 -21.48
CA THR A 20 5.40 3.40 -21.95
C THR A 20 5.21 4.78 -21.35
N GLY A 21 5.98 5.12 -20.30
CA GLY A 21 5.83 6.38 -19.58
C GLY A 21 4.51 6.50 -18.81
N ALA A 22 3.84 5.37 -18.50
CA ALA A 22 2.57 5.36 -17.80
C ALA A 22 2.78 5.76 -16.31
N CYS A 23 2.47 7.02 -16.01
CA CYS A 23 2.55 7.59 -14.65
C CYS A 23 1.15 7.88 -14.09
N GLU A 24 0.11 7.21 -14.59
CA GLU A 24 -1.25 7.43 -14.14
C GLU A 24 -1.53 6.70 -12.81
N LEU A 25 -2.28 7.37 -11.94
CA LEU A 25 -2.77 6.77 -10.72
C LEU A 25 -3.84 5.71 -11.04
N ASN A 26 -3.74 4.56 -10.41
CA ASN A 26 -4.80 3.57 -10.48
C ASN A 26 -6.03 4.01 -9.66
N PRO A 27 -7.20 3.38 -9.83
CA PRO A 27 -8.43 3.77 -9.14
C PRO A 27 -8.29 3.82 -7.61
N PHE A 28 -7.52 2.93 -7.01
CA PHE A 28 -7.33 2.87 -5.56
C PHE A 28 -6.44 4.00 -5.05
N GLU A 29 -5.40 4.36 -5.80
CA GLU A 29 -4.54 5.50 -5.53
C GLU A 29 -5.32 6.81 -5.65
N LEU A 30 -6.19 6.95 -6.65
CA LEU A 30 -7.06 8.12 -6.80
C LEU A 30 -7.97 8.33 -5.59
N VAL A 31 -8.52 7.25 -5.03
CA VAL A 31 -9.35 7.30 -3.81
C VAL A 31 -8.51 7.68 -2.59
N ALA A 32 -7.24 7.27 -2.53
CA ALA A 32 -6.35 7.53 -1.39
C ALA A 32 -5.89 9.00 -1.31
N ILE A 33 -5.54 9.60 -2.45
CA ILE A 33 -4.90 10.93 -2.53
C ILE A 33 -5.58 12.02 -1.68
N PRO A 34 -6.92 12.18 -1.63
CA PRO A 34 -7.57 13.22 -0.84
C PRO A 34 -7.31 13.13 0.68
N TYR A 35 -6.88 12.00 1.18
CA TYR A 35 -6.65 11.75 2.60
C TYR A 35 -5.18 11.92 3.02
N LEU A 36 -4.26 12.07 2.05
CA LEU A 36 -2.83 12.16 2.31
C LEU A 36 -2.41 13.58 2.67
N LYS A 37 -1.63 13.71 3.73
CA LYS A 37 -1.04 14.98 4.21
C LYS A 37 0.19 14.72 5.07
N GLY A 38 1.06 15.72 5.18
CA GLY A 38 2.22 15.68 6.06
C GLY A 38 3.24 14.60 5.69
N ARG A 39 3.71 13.84 6.66
CA ARG A 39 4.62 12.71 6.46
C ARG A 39 3.86 11.47 6.06
N VAL A 40 4.15 10.92 4.89
CA VAL A 40 3.44 9.78 4.28
C VAL A 40 4.37 8.60 4.11
N LEU A 41 3.90 7.40 4.45
CA LEU A 41 4.51 6.13 4.06
C LEU A 41 3.73 5.52 2.91
N ASP A 42 4.42 5.21 1.81
CA ASP A 42 3.92 4.40 0.69
C ASP A 42 4.61 3.03 0.74
N TYR A 43 3.92 2.03 1.29
CA TYR A 43 4.44 0.70 1.61
C TYR A 43 4.08 -0.29 0.50
N GLY A 44 5.05 -0.65 -0.33
CA GLY A 44 4.86 -1.35 -1.59
C GLY A 44 4.56 -0.37 -2.72
N CYS A 45 5.38 0.68 -2.82
CA CYS A 45 5.13 1.84 -3.67
C CYS A 45 5.23 1.58 -5.18
N GLY A 46 5.77 0.43 -5.61
CA GLY A 46 6.00 0.14 -7.01
C GLY A 46 6.78 1.26 -7.71
N MET A 47 6.23 1.80 -8.79
CA MET A 47 6.85 2.91 -9.55
C MET A 47 6.68 4.30 -8.90
N GLY A 48 6.03 4.36 -7.73
CA GLY A 48 5.90 5.58 -6.93
C GLY A 48 4.87 6.57 -7.46
N ASN A 49 3.90 6.16 -8.27
CA ASN A 49 2.90 7.09 -8.83
C ASN A 49 2.14 7.82 -7.72
N LEU A 50 1.70 7.09 -6.68
CA LEU A 50 1.06 7.69 -5.51
C LEU A 50 2.04 8.60 -4.76
N ALA A 51 3.28 8.15 -4.53
CA ALA A 51 4.29 8.92 -3.81
C ALA A 51 4.53 10.29 -4.46
N PHE A 52 4.68 10.33 -5.78
CA PHE A 52 4.86 11.60 -6.51
C PHE A 52 3.61 12.47 -6.47
N ALA A 53 2.42 11.90 -6.69
CA ALA A 53 1.17 12.66 -6.62
C ALA A 53 0.92 13.24 -5.21
N ALA A 54 1.34 12.55 -4.16
CA ALA A 54 1.28 13.05 -2.79
C ALA A 54 2.32 14.17 -2.56
N ALA A 55 3.56 13.99 -3.06
CA ALA A 55 4.62 14.98 -2.92
C ALA A 55 4.31 16.29 -3.67
N GLU A 56 3.70 16.23 -4.85
CA GLU A 56 3.19 17.40 -5.60
C GLU A 56 2.13 18.18 -4.84
N ARG A 57 1.49 17.55 -3.84
CA ARG A 57 0.51 18.18 -2.93
C ARG A 57 1.11 18.61 -1.59
N GLY A 58 2.43 18.58 -1.49
CA GLY A 58 3.18 19.03 -0.32
C GLY A 58 3.40 17.99 0.77
N CYS A 59 3.19 16.71 0.47
CA CYS A 59 3.57 15.62 1.38
C CYS A 59 5.07 15.35 1.32
N ASP A 60 5.66 14.90 2.43
CA ASP A 60 7.00 14.32 2.49
C ASP A 60 6.84 12.78 2.55
N VAL A 61 7.34 12.07 1.53
CA VAL A 61 6.99 10.68 1.31
C VAL A 61 8.20 9.75 1.49
N LEU A 62 8.07 8.76 2.37
CA LEU A 62 8.91 7.57 2.38
C LEU A 62 8.25 6.49 1.51
N ALA A 63 8.93 6.07 0.45
CA ALA A 63 8.45 5.08 -0.52
C ALA A 63 9.31 3.81 -0.40
N LEU A 64 8.68 2.70 0.00
CA LEU A 64 9.36 1.41 0.22
C LEU A 64 8.88 0.38 -0.81
N ASP A 65 9.83 -0.31 -1.43
CA ASP A 65 9.54 -1.45 -2.31
C ASP A 65 10.68 -2.47 -2.30
N ALA A 66 10.39 -3.72 -2.63
CA ALA A 66 11.40 -4.77 -2.72
C ALA A 66 12.19 -4.73 -4.05
N SER A 67 11.70 -4.01 -5.06
CA SER A 67 12.32 -3.90 -6.38
C SER A 67 13.39 -2.80 -6.40
N PRO A 68 14.69 -3.15 -6.56
CA PRO A 68 15.75 -2.16 -6.73
C PRO A 68 15.55 -1.28 -7.97
N ALA A 69 14.96 -1.84 -9.05
CA ALA A 69 14.71 -1.10 -10.28
C ALA A 69 13.65 0.00 -10.07
N ALA A 70 12.55 -0.32 -9.37
CA ALA A 70 11.50 0.64 -9.04
C ALA A 70 12.07 1.77 -8.15
N ILE A 71 12.83 1.43 -7.12
CA ILE A 71 13.42 2.42 -6.22
C ILE A 71 14.46 3.30 -6.92
N THR A 72 15.28 2.73 -7.79
CA THR A 72 16.22 3.52 -8.60
C THR A 72 15.50 4.54 -9.48
N HIS A 73 14.39 4.12 -10.12
CA HIS A 73 13.54 5.02 -10.90
C HIS A 73 12.96 6.15 -10.04
N ILE A 74 12.42 5.82 -8.85
CA ILE A 74 11.88 6.81 -7.91
C ILE A 74 12.96 7.82 -7.50
N GLN A 75 14.15 7.37 -7.12
CA GLN A 75 15.23 8.25 -6.70
C GLN A 75 15.68 9.21 -7.81
N GLN A 76 15.79 8.71 -9.05
CA GLN A 76 16.12 9.54 -10.22
C GLN A 76 15.04 10.58 -10.50
N ARG A 77 13.78 10.16 -10.52
CA ARG A 77 12.63 11.05 -10.77
C ARG A 77 12.50 12.11 -9.67
N ALA A 78 12.65 11.73 -8.40
CA ALA A 78 12.62 12.65 -7.26
C ALA A 78 13.71 13.73 -7.35
N ALA A 79 14.94 13.33 -7.71
CA ALA A 79 16.05 14.26 -7.89
C ALA A 79 15.80 15.26 -9.03
N VAL A 80 15.27 14.79 -10.17
CA VAL A 80 14.95 15.65 -11.35
C VAL A 80 13.81 16.61 -11.02
N ALA A 81 12.76 16.13 -10.35
CA ALA A 81 11.59 16.93 -10.02
C ALA A 81 11.78 17.81 -8.76
N ALA A 82 12.87 17.63 -8.03
CA ALA A 82 13.12 18.25 -6.71
C ALA A 82 11.93 18.05 -5.73
N LEU A 83 11.34 16.86 -5.73
CA LEU A 83 10.22 16.49 -4.85
C LEU A 83 10.70 15.69 -3.64
N PRO A 84 10.09 15.87 -2.47
CA PRO A 84 10.43 15.16 -1.23
C PRO A 84 9.88 13.73 -1.24
N VAL A 85 10.42 12.88 -2.12
CA VAL A 85 10.13 11.44 -2.20
C VAL A 85 11.41 10.67 -1.93
N HIS A 86 11.42 9.87 -0.87
CA HIS A 86 12.58 9.11 -0.40
C HIS A 86 12.36 7.62 -0.66
N GLY A 87 12.89 7.12 -1.76
CA GLY A 87 12.79 5.71 -2.14
C GLY A 87 13.84 4.85 -1.41
N VAL A 88 13.42 3.74 -0.80
CA VAL A 88 14.28 2.78 -0.11
C VAL A 88 13.93 1.35 -0.51
N VAL A 89 14.93 0.57 -0.92
CA VAL A 89 14.76 -0.87 -1.17
C VAL A 89 14.65 -1.60 0.15
N ALA A 90 13.56 -2.37 0.34
CA ALA A 90 13.29 -3.08 1.57
C ALA A 90 12.56 -4.41 1.33
N ASP A 91 12.89 -5.45 2.09
CA ASP A 91 12.02 -6.62 2.20
C ASP A 91 10.84 -6.28 3.12
N LEU A 92 9.67 -6.11 2.54
CA LEU A 92 8.49 -5.61 3.23
C LEU A 92 7.81 -6.66 4.14
N ARG A 93 8.31 -7.89 4.18
CA ARG A 93 7.81 -8.95 5.07
C ARG A 93 8.26 -8.75 6.52
N ASP A 94 9.40 -8.11 6.71
CA ASP A 94 10.06 -7.95 8.02
C ASP A 94 10.74 -6.58 8.21
N TYR A 95 10.47 -5.60 7.34
CA TYR A 95 11.04 -4.26 7.47
C TYR A 95 10.57 -3.56 8.74
N GLU A 96 11.52 -3.14 9.56
CA GLU A 96 11.25 -2.42 10.82
C GLU A 96 11.08 -0.92 10.56
N LEU A 97 9.87 -0.42 10.74
CA LEU A 97 9.56 1.01 10.69
C LEU A 97 9.94 1.68 12.02
N ASN A 98 10.77 2.72 11.95
CA ASN A 98 11.29 3.42 13.13
C ASN A 98 10.75 4.86 13.29
N GLU A 99 9.83 5.27 12.43
CA GLU A 99 9.19 6.60 12.48
C GLU A 99 7.66 6.48 12.37
N ASP A 100 6.96 7.53 12.75
CA ASP A 100 5.51 7.62 12.69
C ASP A 100 5.06 8.58 11.58
N PHE A 101 3.92 8.29 10.97
CA PHE A 101 3.41 8.96 9.77
C PHE A 101 2.04 9.58 10.01
N ASP A 102 1.75 10.68 9.31
CA ASP A 102 0.42 11.27 9.26
C ASP A 102 -0.54 10.45 8.37
N ALA A 103 0.03 9.76 7.37
CA ALA A 103 -0.70 8.77 6.58
C ALA A 103 0.20 7.58 6.24
N VAL A 104 -0.37 6.38 6.32
CA VAL A 104 0.26 5.12 5.89
C VAL A 104 -0.59 4.51 4.79
N VAL A 105 0.03 4.24 3.65
CA VAL A 105 -0.62 3.64 2.48
C VAL A 105 0.00 2.27 2.20
N CYS A 106 -0.86 1.28 1.98
CA CYS A 106 -0.48 -0.06 1.55
C CYS A 106 -1.54 -0.58 0.56
N ILE A 107 -1.28 -0.38 -0.73
CA ILE A 107 -2.19 -0.72 -1.82
C ILE A 107 -1.61 -1.90 -2.59
N GLY A 108 -2.37 -3.00 -2.69
CA GLY A 108 -2.05 -4.11 -3.57
C GLY A 108 -0.85 -4.96 -3.14
N LEU A 109 -0.42 -4.92 -1.88
CA LEU A 109 0.78 -5.62 -1.41
C LEU A 109 0.49 -6.80 -0.49
N LEU A 110 -0.27 -6.61 0.60
CA LEU A 110 -0.36 -7.60 1.69
C LEU A 110 -0.85 -8.97 1.24
N MET A 111 -1.66 -9.04 0.20
CA MET A 111 -2.13 -10.30 -0.36
C MET A 111 -1.01 -11.18 -0.95
N PHE A 112 0.18 -10.65 -1.19
CA PHE A 112 1.34 -11.41 -1.69
C PHE A 112 2.15 -12.06 -0.57
N PHE A 113 1.80 -11.85 0.70
CA PHE A 113 2.39 -12.52 1.86
C PHE A 113 1.50 -13.69 2.30
N ASP A 114 2.05 -14.64 3.06
CA ASP A 114 1.20 -15.55 3.84
C ASP A 114 0.39 -14.76 4.87
N CYS A 115 -0.79 -15.29 5.27
CA CYS A 115 -1.69 -14.55 6.15
C CYS A 115 -1.06 -14.15 7.50
N PRO A 116 -0.29 -14.97 8.19
CA PRO A 116 0.41 -14.54 9.41
C PRO A 116 1.32 -13.34 9.17
N THR A 117 2.08 -13.33 8.08
CA THR A 117 2.98 -12.22 7.71
C THR A 117 2.19 -10.97 7.30
N ALA A 118 1.14 -11.12 6.48
CA ALA A 118 0.25 -10.02 6.08
C ALA A 118 -0.37 -9.33 7.31
N PHE A 119 -0.82 -10.11 8.27
CA PHE A 119 -1.45 -9.58 9.50
C PHE A 119 -0.46 -8.88 10.42
N ARG A 120 0.77 -9.41 10.56
CA ARG A 120 1.83 -8.72 11.32
C ARG A 120 2.21 -7.40 10.66
N ALA A 121 2.41 -7.40 9.34
CA ALA A 121 2.72 -6.19 8.58
C ALA A 121 1.63 -5.14 8.75
N LEU A 122 0.35 -5.51 8.60
CA LEU A 122 -0.76 -4.59 8.80
C LEU A 122 -0.77 -4.00 10.21
N SER A 123 -0.56 -4.82 11.25
CA SER A 123 -0.50 -4.34 12.64
C SER A 123 0.68 -3.38 12.86
N SER A 124 1.84 -3.67 12.27
CA SER A 124 3.01 -2.79 12.33
C SER A 124 2.75 -1.46 11.64
N LEU A 125 2.11 -1.48 10.47
CA LEU A 125 1.70 -0.27 9.75
C LEU A 125 0.72 0.57 10.57
N GLN A 126 -0.31 -0.04 11.16
CA GLN A 126 -1.28 0.65 12.02
C GLN A 126 -0.62 1.27 13.25
N ALA A 127 0.38 0.60 13.84
CA ALA A 127 1.11 1.12 14.99
C ALA A 127 1.84 2.43 14.65
N ARG A 128 2.34 2.57 13.42
CA ARG A 128 3.09 3.74 12.92
C ARG A 128 2.22 4.89 12.39
N VAL A 129 0.92 4.74 12.37
CA VAL A 129 0.03 5.88 12.11
C VAL A 129 -0.04 6.73 13.36
N ARG A 130 0.21 8.04 13.23
CA ARG A 130 0.04 9.02 14.31
C ARG A 130 -1.42 9.07 14.77
N GLU A 131 -1.66 9.52 15.98
CA GLU A 131 -3.00 9.84 16.45
C GLU A 131 -3.67 10.87 15.52
N GLY A 132 -4.92 10.61 15.13
CA GLY A 132 -5.64 11.41 14.14
C GLY A 132 -5.15 11.24 12.69
N GLY A 133 -4.10 10.46 12.47
CA GLY A 133 -3.58 10.08 11.16
C GLY A 133 -4.44 9.03 10.46
N VAL A 134 -4.08 8.69 9.24
CA VAL A 134 -4.89 7.84 8.35
C VAL A 134 -4.12 6.62 7.90
N ALA A 135 -4.77 5.46 7.89
CA ALA A 135 -4.33 4.27 7.17
C ALA A 135 -5.20 4.07 5.92
N VAL A 136 -4.54 3.79 4.80
CA VAL A 136 -5.15 3.39 3.52
C VAL A 136 -4.68 1.99 3.21
N VAL A 137 -5.60 1.04 3.12
CA VAL A 137 -5.28 -0.37 2.83
C VAL A 137 -6.16 -0.87 1.70
N ASN A 138 -5.53 -1.46 0.69
CA ASN A 138 -6.22 -2.16 -0.38
C ASN A 138 -5.64 -3.56 -0.53
N VAL A 139 -6.50 -4.57 -0.48
CA VAL A 139 -6.13 -5.99 -0.57
C VAL A 139 -7.14 -6.78 -1.38
N LEU A 140 -6.72 -7.91 -1.93
CA LEU A 140 -7.65 -8.91 -2.45
C LEU A 140 -8.28 -9.69 -1.30
N VAL A 141 -9.58 -9.96 -1.47
CA VAL A 141 -10.38 -10.66 -0.48
C VAL A 141 -10.95 -11.96 -1.01
N GLU A 142 -11.53 -12.75 -0.12
CA GLU A 142 -12.29 -13.96 -0.45
C GLU A 142 -13.33 -13.66 -1.53
N GLY A 143 -13.47 -14.59 -2.48
CA GLY A 143 -14.24 -14.41 -3.71
C GLY A 143 -13.36 -14.08 -4.92
N THR A 144 -12.09 -13.74 -4.74
CA THR A 144 -11.09 -13.68 -5.81
C THR A 144 -10.83 -15.08 -6.34
N THR A 145 -10.92 -15.27 -7.66
CA THR A 145 -10.65 -16.54 -8.34
C THR A 145 -9.43 -16.48 -9.25
N TYR A 146 -8.90 -15.28 -9.56
CA TYR A 146 -7.65 -15.11 -10.30
C TYR A 146 -6.46 -15.24 -9.36
N LEU A 147 -5.83 -16.42 -9.33
CA LEU A 147 -4.73 -16.73 -8.40
C LEU A 147 -3.38 -16.92 -9.11
N GLU A 148 -3.31 -16.78 -10.42
CA GLU A 148 -2.08 -17.04 -11.21
C GLU A 148 -0.91 -16.10 -10.86
N MET A 149 -1.18 -14.93 -10.31
CA MET A 149 -0.17 -13.97 -9.90
C MET A 149 0.51 -14.32 -8.57
N PHE A 150 -0.03 -15.27 -7.83
CA PHE A 150 0.47 -15.65 -6.52
C PHE A 150 1.42 -16.83 -6.57
N ASP A 151 2.33 -16.90 -5.61
CA ASP A 151 2.93 -18.17 -5.24
C ASP A 151 1.85 -19.04 -4.59
N ALA A 152 1.75 -20.31 -5.03
CA ALA A 152 0.71 -21.22 -4.58
C ALA A 152 0.70 -21.46 -3.05
N LYS A 153 1.81 -21.18 -2.37
CA LYS A 153 1.98 -21.39 -0.93
C LYS A 153 2.09 -20.11 -0.11
N SER A 154 2.13 -18.95 -0.73
CA SER A 154 2.41 -17.68 -0.06
C SER A 154 1.52 -16.58 -0.60
N HIS A 155 0.23 -16.61 -0.21
CA HIS A 155 -0.70 -15.53 -0.45
C HIS A 155 -1.75 -15.49 0.66
N CYS A 156 -2.39 -14.34 0.80
CA CYS A 156 -3.45 -14.12 1.77
C CYS A 156 -4.64 -13.41 1.12
N LEU A 157 -5.76 -14.10 1.01
CA LEU A 157 -7.05 -13.46 0.73
C LEU A 157 -7.71 -13.15 2.06
N PHE A 158 -7.90 -11.87 2.33
CA PHE A 158 -8.56 -11.43 3.56
C PHE A 158 -10.07 -11.75 3.50
N SER A 159 -10.69 -12.11 4.62
CA SER A 159 -12.14 -12.09 4.68
C SER A 159 -12.64 -10.66 4.84
N ARG A 160 -13.90 -10.39 4.41
CA ARG A 160 -14.51 -9.07 4.58
C ARG A 160 -14.59 -8.66 6.04
N SER A 161 -15.03 -9.58 6.90
CA SER A 161 -15.14 -9.35 8.34
C SER A 161 -13.77 -9.12 9.02
N GLU A 162 -12.72 -9.75 8.51
CA GLU A 162 -11.38 -9.57 9.05
C GLU A 162 -10.83 -8.17 8.76
N MET A 163 -11.03 -7.66 7.54
CA MET A 163 -10.64 -6.29 7.23
C MET A 163 -11.31 -5.28 8.16
N GLU A 164 -12.62 -5.40 8.38
CA GLU A 164 -13.35 -4.50 9.28
C GLU A 164 -12.89 -4.64 10.75
N SER A 165 -12.73 -5.88 11.23
CA SER A 165 -12.34 -6.14 12.63
C SER A 165 -10.95 -5.62 12.98
N ARG A 166 -10.02 -5.62 12.01
CA ARG A 166 -8.65 -5.12 12.22
C ARG A 166 -8.58 -3.60 12.38
N PHE A 167 -9.62 -2.88 11.99
CA PHE A 167 -9.77 -1.44 12.21
C PHE A 167 -10.80 -1.11 13.29
N ALA A 168 -11.11 -2.08 14.18
CA ALA A 168 -11.97 -1.84 15.33
C ALA A 168 -11.45 -0.67 16.17
N GLY A 169 -12.33 0.27 16.51
CA GLY A 169 -11.97 1.49 17.23
C GLY A 169 -11.42 2.63 16.36
N TRP A 170 -11.16 2.41 15.06
CA TRP A 170 -10.82 3.47 14.12
C TRP A 170 -12.07 4.07 13.48
N SER A 171 -12.01 5.34 13.07
CA SER A 171 -13.09 5.98 12.31
C SER A 171 -12.94 5.63 10.83
N VAL A 172 -13.82 4.79 10.30
CA VAL A 172 -13.83 4.44 8.87
C VAL A 172 -14.27 5.66 8.07
N LEU A 173 -13.42 6.11 7.15
CA LEU A 173 -13.63 7.26 6.26
C LEU A 173 -14.11 6.81 4.87
N HIS A 174 -13.66 5.64 4.42
CA HIS A 174 -14.05 5.01 3.17
C HIS A 174 -13.95 3.48 3.31
N SER A 175 -14.92 2.77 2.80
CA SER A 175 -14.90 1.31 2.70
C SER A 175 -15.64 0.90 1.42
N GLU A 176 -14.94 0.21 0.54
CA GLU A 176 -15.47 -0.21 -0.76
C GLU A 176 -14.99 -1.60 -1.13
N PHE A 177 -15.88 -2.39 -1.76
CA PHE A 177 -15.53 -3.63 -2.42
C PHE A 177 -15.73 -3.49 -3.92
N SER A 178 -14.68 -3.78 -4.69
CA SER A 178 -14.69 -3.62 -6.14
C SER A 178 -14.31 -4.92 -6.83
N ASP A 179 -15.15 -5.37 -7.76
CA ASP A 179 -14.91 -6.56 -8.57
C ASP A 179 -14.31 -6.16 -9.92
N PHE A 180 -13.27 -6.84 -10.34
CA PHE A 180 -12.64 -6.68 -11.66
C PHE A 180 -12.59 -8.03 -12.36
N GLU A 181 -13.01 -8.05 -13.59
CA GLU A 181 -12.84 -9.23 -14.47
C GLU A 181 -11.35 -9.49 -14.72
N ALA A 182 -11.01 -10.76 -14.84
CA ALA A 182 -9.67 -11.23 -15.11
C ALA A 182 -9.70 -12.34 -16.18
N PRO A 183 -8.57 -12.71 -16.80
CA PRO A 183 -8.52 -13.74 -17.84
C PRO A 183 -9.15 -15.06 -17.40
N ALA A 184 -9.60 -15.86 -18.38
CA ALA A 184 -10.19 -17.21 -18.18
C ALA A 184 -11.41 -17.23 -17.25
N ASP A 185 -12.34 -16.27 -17.42
CA ASP A 185 -13.57 -16.13 -16.63
C ASP A 185 -13.35 -16.08 -15.11
N THR A 186 -12.18 -15.58 -14.70
CA THR A 186 -11.84 -15.35 -13.30
C THR A 186 -12.09 -13.91 -12.90
N LYS A 187 -12.03 -13.63 -11.59
CA LYS A 187 -12.19 -12.27 -11.07
C LYS A 187 -11.25 -11.95 -9.92
N LYS A 188 -11.00 -10.66 -9.74
CA LYS A 188 -10.32 -10.07 -8.60
C LYS A 188 -11.33 -9.29 -7.78
N VAL A 189 -11.44 -9.58 -6.50
CA VAL A 189 -12.30 -8.84 -5.57
C VAL A 189 -11.42 -8.09 -4.61
N PHE A 190 -11.42 -6.77 -4.69
CA PHE A 190 -10.63 -5.90 -3.82
C PHE A 190 -11.50 -5.33 -2.68
N ALA A 191 -10.90 -5.19 -1.52
CA ALA A 191 -11.38 -4.33 -0.45
C ALA A 191 -10.45 -3.13 -0.32
N THR A 192 -11.01 -1.92 -0.37
CA THR A 192 -10.32 -0.68 -0.06
C THR A 192 -10.88 -0.12 1.22
N LEU A 193 -10.04 0.10 2.22
CA LEU A 193 -10.43 0.67 3.51
C LEU A 193 -9.52 1.83 3.84
N ILE A 194 -10.13 2.97 4.15
CA ILE A 194 -9.44 4.16 4.66
C ILE A 194 -10.02 4.46 6.04
N ALA A 195 -9.15 4.47 7.04
CA ALA A 195 -9.57 4.67 8.41
C ALA A 195 -8.64 5.64 9.13
N ARG A 196 -9.23 6.45 10.02
CA ARG A 196 -8.51 7.39 10.87
C ARG A 196 -8.28 6.79 12.26
N LYS A 197 -7.03 6.82 12.70
CA LYS A 197 -6.65 6.44 14.05
C LYS A 197 -7.28 7.40 15.06
N PRO A 198 -7.85 6.93 16.17
CA PRO A 198 -8.32 7.82 17.23
C PRO A 198 -7.22 8.77 17.69
N GLY A 199 -7.59 10.01 17.97
CA GLY A 199 -6.71 10.92 18.72
C GLY A 199 -6.69 10.58 20.20
N ALA A 200 -5.69 11.05 20.93
CA ALA A 200 -5.72 11.00 22.39
C ALA A 200 -7.03 11.63 22.88
N LEU A 201 -7.76 10.92 23.72
CA LEU A 201 -8.85 11.54 24.46
C LEU A 201 -8.23 12.68 25.27
N HIS A 202 -8.51 13.94 24.88
CA HIS A 202 -8.33 15.03 25.82
C HIS A 202 -9.27 14.72 26.99
N GLU A 203 -8.73 14.22 28.10
CA GLU A 203 -9.44 14.29 29.37
C GLU A 203 -9.81 15.77 29.51
N ALA A 204 -11.10 16.05 29.34
CA ALA A 204 -11.64 17.34 29.68
C ALA A 204 -11.33 17.55 31.15
N ALA A 205 -10.43 18.49 31.44
CA ALA A 205 -10.18 18.96 32.79
C ALA A 205 -11.53 19.42 33.36
N VAL A 206 -12.00 18.71 34.37
CA VAL A 206 -13.13 19.08 35.21
C VAL A 206 -12.67 20.13 36.19
#